data_7adc68e524418c37efd72bd2e895cd47
#
_entry.id   7adc68e524418c37efd72bd2e895cd47
#
_cell.length_a   1.000
_cell.length_b   1.000
_cell.length_c   1.000
_cell.angle_alpha   90.00
_cell.angle_beta   90.00
_cell.angle_gamma   90.00
#
_symmetry.space_group_name_H-M   'P 1'
#
loop_
_entity.id
_entity.type
_entity.pdbx_description
1 polymer ?
#
loop_
_entity_poly.entity_id
_entity_poly.type
_entity_poly.pdbx_seq_one_letter_code
_entity_poly.pdbx_strand_id
1 'polypeptide(L)'
;MARVGLARLEYLMERMDRNIDLEGSDIVVNSLAADTGVTVTAGGLLVTAGGLQITAGNLKVHAGRLLEVYTVSDVNTQNHTLTGTNTANGIVVYTSNTGGGDLTIAAAAIIAGHVATGRGALLTNGEAITCHIINDGDQIITLVAGSGTTLADAGNTIAANESTTLLLRRDSGSAITVYSLS
;
A
#
# COMPACT_ATOMS: atom_id res chain seq x y z
N MET A 1 23.17 -50.02 13.95
CA MET A 1 23.13 -48.54 13.73
C MET A 1 24.53 -48.02 13.68
N ALA A 2 24.99 -47.55 12.54
CA ALA A 2 26.31 -46.93 12.43
C ALA A 2 26.25 -45.57 13.11
N ARG A 3 27.06 -45.33 14.13
CA ARG A 3 27.25 -44.02 14.72
C ARG A 3 28.00 -43.15 13.71
N VAL A 4 27.34 -42.16 13.19
CA VAL A 4 28.02 -41.09 12.42
C VAL A 4 28.91 -40.38 13.39
N GLY A 5 30.25 -40.52 13.23
CA GLY A 5 31.20 -39.89 14.14
C GLY A 5 31.07 -38.36 14.09
N LEU A 6 31.39 -37.71 15.23
CA LEU A 6 31.32 -36.28 15.40
C LEU A 6 32.03 -35.52 14.26
N ALA A 7 33.20 -35.98 13.85
CA ALA A 7 33.99 -35.44 12.73
C ALA A 7 33.26 -35.45 11.37
N ARG A 8 32.33 -36.39 11.16
CA ARG A 8 31.54 -36.45 9.92
C ARG A 8 30.37 -35.48 9.98
N LEU A 9 29.86 -35.24 11.19
CA LEU A 9 28.83 -34.22 11.42
C LEU A 9 29.43 -32.82 11.24
N GLU A 10 30.61 -32.56 11.83
CA GLU A 10 31.35 -31.30 11.65
C GLU A 10 31.70 -31.05 10.17
N TYR A 11 32.16 -32.06 9.46
CA TYR A 11 32.43 -31.96 8.04
C TYR A 11 31.18 -31.68 7.19
N LEU A 12 30.03 -32.26 7.55
CA LEU A 12 28.75 -31.98 6.88
C LEU A 12 28.28 -30.55 7.19
N MET A 13 28.46 -30.11 8.43
CA MET A 13 28.11 -28.73 8.84
C MET A 13 29.03 -27.71 8.14
N GLU A 14 30.34 -27.96 8.07
CA GLU A 14 31.29 -27.11 7.31
C GLU A 14 30.99 -27.06 5.81
N ARG A 15 30.45 -28.13 5.22
CA ARG A 15 30.03 -28.14 3.83
C ARG A 15 28.70 -27.41 3.63
N MET A 16 27.81 -27.46 4.58
CA MET A 16 26.58 -26.67 4.55
C MET A 16 26.85 -25.17 4.68
N ASP A 17 27.93 -24.80 5.34
CA ASP A 17 28.37 -23.42 5.52
C ASP A 17 28.99 -22.82 4.23
N ARG A 18 29.37 -23.65 3.24
CA ARG A 18 30.04 -23.19 2.02
C ARG A 18 29.16 -23.01 0.81
N ASN A 19 28.26 -23.93 0.54
CA ASN A 19 27.34 -23.84 -0.59
C ASN A 19 26.38 -25.03 -0.58
N ILE A 20 25.08 -24.78 -0.49
CA ILE A 20 24.07 -25.81 -0.73
C ILE A 20 23.65 -25.63 -2.19
N ASP A 21 24.22 -26.45 -3.08
CA ASP A 21 23.76 -26.54 -4.46
C ASP A 21 22.69 -27.63 -4.53
N LEU A 22 21.47 -27.24 -4.80
CA LEU A 22 20.31 -28.13 -4.89
C LEU A 22 19.84 -28.17 -6.36
N GLU A 23 20.71 -28.49 -7.29
CA GLU A 23 20.40 -28.54 -8.72
C GLU A 23 18.95 -28.92 -9.02
N GLY A 24 18.12 -27.94 -9.35
CA GLY A 24 16.72 -28.11 -9.72
C GLY A 24 15.75 -28.53 -8.60
N SER A 25 16.13 -28.44 -7.32
CA SER A 25 15.29 -28.78 -6.18
C SER A 25 14.82 -27.54 -5.42
N ASP A 26 13.61 -27.59 -4.88
CA ASP A 26 13.06 -26.53 -4.05
C ASP A 26 13.58 -26.63 -2.60
N ILE A 27 13.92 -25.51 -2.00
CA ILE A 27 14.19 -25.40 -0.56
C ILE A 27 12.88 -24.95 0.12
N VAL A 28 12.28 -25.84 0.90
CA VAL A 28 11.12 -25.50 1.71
C VAL A 28 11.58 -25.24 3.14
N VAL A 29 11.50 -23.99 3.58
CA VAL A 29 11.86 -23.58 4.95
C VAL A 29 10.70 -22.80 5.59
N ASN A 30 10.47 -23.02 6.88
CA ASN A 30 9.45 -22.24 7.61
C ASN A 30 9.90 -20.79 7.86
N SER A 31 11.19 -20.57 7.97
CA SER A 31 11.79 -19.23 8.08
C SER A 31 13.22 -19.24 7.56
N LEU A 32 13.62 -18.14 6.92
CA LEU A 32 14.98 -17.87 6.50
C LEU A 32 15.49 -16.64 7.23
N ALA A 33 16.49 -16.79 8.09
CA ALA A 33 17.22 -15.70 8.71
C ALA A 33 18.62 -15.63 8.09
N ALA A 34 19.00 -14.46 7.58
CA ALA A 34 20.31 -14.22 6.99
C ALA A 34 20.94 -12.96 7.61
N ASP A 35 22.09 -13.10 8.25
CA ASP A 35 22.79 -12.00 8.94
C ASP A 35 23.34 -10.97 7.94
N THR A 36 23.75 -11.41 6.75
CA THR A 36 24.38 -10.55 5.74
C THR A 36 23.51 -10.27 4.52
N GLY A 37 22.36 -10.91 4.41
CA GLY A 37 21.39 -10.70 3.34
C GLY A 37 21.15 -11.94 2.47
N VAL A 38 20.14 -11.82 1.61
CA VAL A 38 19.75 -12.84 0.62
C VAL A 38 19.98 -12.24 -0.76
N THR A 39 20.77 -12.92 -1.59
CA THR A 39 21.01 -12.53 -2.99
C THR A 39 20.28 -13.49 -3.91
N VAL A 40 19.40 -12.99 -4.77
CA VAL A 40 18.73 -13.73 -5.84
C VAL A 40 19.38 -13.28 -7.16
N THR A 41 20.21 -14.13 -7.76
CA THR A 41 21.01 -13.77 -8.95
C THR A 41 20.26 -13.92 -10.26
N ALA A 42 19.24 -14.79 -10.29
CA ALA A 42 18.41 -15.02 -11.47
C ALA A 42 16.99 -15.41 -11.08
N GLY A 43 16.02 -15.21 -11.94
CA GLY A 43 14.63 -15.62 -11.75
C GLY A 43 13.76 -14.68 -10.89
N GLY A 44 14.37 -13.78 -10.14
CA GLY A 44 13.63 -12.83 -9.29
C GLY A 44 13.09 -13.43 -7.98
N LEU A 45 12.49 -12.57 -7.16
CA LEU A 45 11.81 -12.93 -5.90
C LEU A 45 10.30 -12.80 -6.10
N LEU A 46 9.56 -13.92 -5.95
CA LEU A 46 8.11 -13.92 -5.96
C LEU A 46 7.59 -14.08 -4.53
N VAL A 47 6.88 -13.07 -4.04
CA VAL A 47 6.18 -13.12 -2.74
C VAL A 47 4.69 -13.30 -3.02
N THR A 48 4.15 -14.50 -2.77
CA THR A 48 2.77 -14.85 -3.12
C THR A 48 1.76 -14.48 -2.05
N ALA A 49 2.21 -14.31 -0.80
CA ALA A 49 1.36 -13.90 0.31
C ALA A 49 2.19 -13.15 1.37
N GLY A 50 1.54 -12.32 2.17
CA GLY A 50 2.16 -11.60 3.28
C GLY A 50 2.93 -10.33 2.90
N GLY A 51 3.21 -10.11 1.62
CA GLY A 51 3.92 -8.93 1.15
C GLY A 51 5.42 -8.90 1.50
N LEU A 52 6.10 -7.87 1.02
CA LEU A 52 7.49 -7.56 1.34
C LEU A 52 7.53 -6.38 2.33
N GLN A 53 8.06 -6.60 3.52
CA GLN A 53 8.27 -5.54 4.51
C GLN A 53 9.75 -5.18 4.62
N ILE A 54 10.08 -3.91 4.43
CA ILE A 54 11.42 -3.36 4.67
C ILE A 54 11.36 -2.53 5.95
N THR A 55 11.91 -3.05 7.04
CA THR A 55 11.85 -2.42 8.37
C THR A 55 12.90 -1.33 8.55
N ALA A 56 14.01 -1.41 7.82
CA ALA A 56 15.05 -0.39 7.79
C ALA A 56 15.75 -0.40 6.44
N GLY A 57 16.19 0.77 5.99
CA GLY A 57 16.81 0.94 4.68
C GLY A 57 15.82 1.34 3.59
N ASN A 58 16.20 1.19 2.35
CA ASN A 58 15.44 1.63 1.19
C ASN A 58 15.21 0.50 0.19
N LEU A 59 14.07 0.52 -0.50
CA LEU A 59 13.89 -0.25 -1.73
C LEU A 59 14.57 0.51 -2.87
N LYS A 60 15.63 -0.06 -3.44
CA LYS A 60 16.32 0.49 -4.62
C LYS A 60 16.01 -0.36 -5.84
N VAL A 61 15.29 0.21 -6.79
CA VAL A 61 15.07 -0.38 -8.11
C VAL A 61 16.16 0.16 -9.05
N HIS A 62 17.13 -0.67 -9.40
CA HIS A 62 18.33 -0.26 -10.15
C HIS A 62 18.09 -0.13 -11.65
N ALA A 63 17.34 -1.07 -12.21
CA ALA A 63 16.88 -1.04 -13.60
C ALA A 63 15.52 -1.71 -13.66
N GLY A 64 14.59 -1.06 -14.34
CA GLY A 64 13.21 -1.51 -14.39
C GLY A 64 12.26 -0.49 -13.78
N ARG A 65 11.03 -0.91 -13.54
CA ARG A 65 9.97 -0.08 -13.00
C ARG A 65 9.39 -0.70 -11.74
N LEU A 66 9.07 0.14 -10.77
CA LEU A 66 8.12 -0.22 -9.74
C LEU A 66 6.72 -0.09 -10.37
N LEU A 67 6.04 -1.22 -10.57
CA LEU A 67 4.66 -1.22 -11.03
C LEU A 67 3.75 -1.26 -9.81
N GLU A 68 3.10 -0.15 -9.53
CA GLU A 68 2.02 -0.10 -8.54
C GLU A 68 0.70 -0.38 -9.26
N VAL A 69 -0.08 -1.32 -8.72
CA VAL A 69 -1.41 -1.63 -9.24
C VAL A 69 -2.43 -0.94 -8.35
N TYR A 70 -3.13 0.03 -8.92
CA TYR A 70 -4.23 0.74 -8.25
C TYR A 70 -5.56 0.10 -8.61
N THR A 71 -6.45 0.01 -7.63
CA THR A 71 -7.85 -0.30 -7.91
C THR A 71 -8.60 1.00 -8.21
N VAL A 72 -9.15 1.09 -9.39
CA VAL A 72 -10.02 2.19 -9.78
C VAL A 72 -11.41 1.93 -9.22
N SER A 73 -11.97 2.90 -8.53
CA SER A 73 -13.32 2.84 -7.97
C SER A 73 -14.23 3.82 -8.71
N ASP A 74 -15.21 3.32 -9.42
CA ASP A 74 -16.20 4.13 -10.12
C ASP A 74 -17.33 4.54 -9.16
N VAL A 75 -17.60 5.84 -9.11
CA VAL A 75 -18.68 6.44 -8.32
C VAL A 75 -19.62 7.17 -9.27
N ASN A 76 -20.83 6.65 -9.41
CA ASN A 76 -21.85 7.17 -10.34
C ASN A 76 -23.08 7.75 -9.63
N THR A 77 -23.02 7.93 -8.32
CA THR A 77 -24.12 8.45 -7.51
C THR A 77 -23.78 9.82 -6.94
N GLN A 78 -24.76 10.72 -7.01
CA GLN A 78 -24.68 12.03 -6.38
C GLN A 78 -24.62 11.90 -4.83
N ASN A 79 -23.94 12.81 -4.16
CA ASN A 79 -23.78 12.83 -2.70
C ASN A 79 -23.25 11.50 -2.14
N HIS A 80 -22.15 11.04 -2.69
CA HIS A 80 -21.55 9.75 -2.32
C HIS A 80 -20.57 9.91 -1.16
N THR A 81 -20.61 8.95 -0.23
CA THR A 81 -19.59 8.82 0.82
C THR A 81 -18.57 7.74 0.42
N LEU A 82 -17.32 8.11 0.30
CA LEU A 82 -16.24 7.18 -0.01
C LEU A 82 -16.05 6.16 1.11
N THR A 83 -15.76 4.93 0.74
CA THR A 83 -15.35 3.88 1.67
C THR A 83 -13.86 3.98 1.98
N GLY A 84 -13.38 3.22 2.96
CA GLY A 84 -11.95 3.09 3.20
C GLY A 84 -11.20 2.54 1.99
N THR A 85 -11.81 1.59 1.27
CA THR A 85 -11.28 1.03 0.03
C THR A 85 -11.14 2.08 -1.06
N ASN A 86 -12.19 2.88 -1.32
CA ASN A 86 -12.14 3.95 -2.30
C ASN A 86 -11.02 4.95 -1.99
N THR A 87 -10.92 5.36 -0.71
CA THR A 87 -9.98 6.40 -0.29
C THR A 87 -8.54 5.89 -0.23
N ALA A 88 -8.32 4.66 0.22
CA ALA A 88 -6.97 4.12 0.43
C ALA A 88 -6.36 3.42 -0.79
N ASN A 89 -7.17 3.06 -1.79
CA ASN A 89 -6.69 2.34 -2.98
C ASN A 89 -6.22 3.25 -4.13
N GLY A 90 -6.30 4.53 -3.95
CA GLY A 90 -5.57 5.45 -4.78
C GLY A 90 -6.35 6.15 -5.88
N ILE A 91 -7.33 5.56 -6.57
CA ILE A 91 -8.04 6.22 -7.69
C ILE A 91 -9.55 6.09 -7.55
N VAL A 92 -10.23 7.24 -7.56
CA VAL A 92 -11.70 7.34 -7.60
C VAL A 92 -12.09 8.07 -8.87
N VAL A 93 -12.93 7.48 -9.70
CA VAL A 93 -13.52 8.11 -10.88
C VAL A 93 -14.98 8.42 -10.58
N TYR A 94 -15.32 9.69 -10.59
CA TYR A 94 -16.69 10.16 -10.38
C TYR A 94 -17.32 10.46 -11.74
N THR A 95 -18.37 9.73 -12.08
CA THR A 95 -19.01 9.77 -13.41
C THR A 95 -20.45 10.25 -13.37
N SER A 96 -20.94 10.81 -12.25
CA SER A 96 -22.33 11.24 -12.15
C SER A 96 -22.63 12.46 -13.02
N ASN A 97 -23.58 12.33 -13.93
CA ASN A 97 -24.04 13.36 -14.84
C ASN A 97 -25.42 13.93 -14.43
N THR A 98 -25.92 13.59 -13.24
CA THR A 98 -27.26 14.03 -12.79
C THR A 98 -27.27 15.35 -12.03
N GLY A 99 -26.11 16.00 -11.94
CA GLY A 99 -25.88 17.25 -11.25
C GLY A 99 -24.64 17.20 -10.34
N GLY A 100 -24.13 18.35 -9.95
CA GLY A 100 -23.09 18.47 -8.94
C GLY A 100 -23.55 17.88 -7.61
N GLY A 101 -22.60 17.42 -6.82
CA GLY A 101 -22.91 16.82 -5.51
C GLY A 101 -21.71 16.76 -4.60
N ASP A 102 -21.97 16.33 -3.39
CA ASP A 102 -20.97 16.17 -2.37
C ASP A 102 -20.26 14.80 -2.50
N LEU A 103 -18.95 14.82 -2.52
CA LEU A 103 -18.13 13.63 -2.38
C LEU A 103 -17.50 13.64 -0.99
N THR A 104 -18.13 12.92 -0.07
CA THR A 104 -17.68 12.86 1.32
C THR A 104 -16.50 11.91 1.46
N ILE A 105 -15.38 12.39 1.96
CA ILE A 105 -14.21 11.55 2.28
C ILE A 105 -14.60 10.54 3.37
N ALA A 106 -14.10 9.32 3.30
CA ALA A 106 -14.35 8.31 4.32
C ALA A 106 -13.95 8.80 5.72
N ALA A 107 -14.64 8.33 6.75
CA ALA A 107 -14.27 8.65 8.13
C ALA A 107 -12.83 8.21 8.43
N ALA A 108 -12.10 8.98 9.22
CA ALA A 108 -10.70 8.73 9.56
C ALA A 108 -10.47 7.32 10.14
N ALA A 109 -11.38 6.83 10.99
CA ALA A 109 -11.30 5.48 11.55
C ALA A 109 -11.46 4.38 10.48
N ILE A 110 -12.30 4.62 9.46
CA ILE A 110 -12.50 3.68 8.34
C ILE A 110 -11.25 3.64 7.45
N ILE A 111 -10.66 4.79 7.14
CA ILE A 111 -9.41 4.88 6.36
C ILE A 111 -8.29 4.16 7.11
N ALA A 112 -8.12 4.45 8.40
CA ALA A 112 -7.10 3.84 9.23
C ALA A 112 -7.27 2.32 9.33
N GLY A 113 -8.50 1.82 9.50
CA GLY A 113 -8.81 0.40 9.53
C GLY A 113 -8.50 -0.31 8.21
N HIS A 114 -8.82 0.32 7.08
CA HIS A 114 -8.52 -0.25 5.75
C HIS A 114 -7.01 -0.31 5.49
N VAL A 115 -6.27 0.76 5.79
CA VAL A 115 -4.81 0.79 5.68
C VAL A 115 -4.18 -0.28 6.58
N ALA A 116 -4.68 -0.46 7.81
CA ALA A 116 -4.21 -1.50 8.72
C ALA A 116 -4.42 -2.90 8.15
N THR A 117 -5.54 -3.17 7.49
CA THR A 117 -5.83 -4.46 6.86
C THR A 117 -4.86 -4.75 5.71
N GLY A 118 -4.60 -3.78 4.86
CA GLY A 118 -3.68 -3.96 3.72
C GLY A 118 -2.19 -3.96 4.11
N ARG A 119 -1.81 -3.15 5.09
CA ARG A 119 -0.41 -2.93 5.49
C ARG A 119 0.01 -3.78 6.69
N GLY A 120 -0.93 -4.35 7.44
CA GLY A 120 -0.67 -5.05 8.70
C GLY A 120 -0.43 -4.10 9.89
N ALA A 121 -0.48 -2.78 9.68
CA ALA A 121 -0.33 -1.77 10.74
C ALA A 121 -1.07 -0.48 10.38
N LEU A 122 -1.56 0.23 11.38
CA LEU A 122 -2.10 1.57 11.22
C LEU A 122 -1.02 2.53 10.73
N LEU A 123 -1.43 3.60 10.02
CA LEU A 123 -0.55 4.74 9.81
C LEU A 123 -0.09 5.29 11.17
N THR A 124 1.16 5.67 11.29
CA THR A 124 1.66 6.42 12.46
C THR A 124 1.42 7.92 12.28
N ASN A 125 1.46 8.68 13.37
CA ASN A 125 1.28 10.14 13.27
C ASN A 125 2.34 10.75 12.35
N GLY A 126 1.90 11.58 11.43
CA GLY A 126 2.74 12.19 10.40
C GLY A 126 2.88 11.38 9.11
N GLU A 127 2.54 10.08 9.10
CA GLU A 127 2.48 9.33 7.84
C GLU A 127 1.26 9.73 7.02
N ALA A 128 1.38 9.61 5.70
CA ALA A 128 0.33 9.97 4.77
C ALA A 128 0.17 8.92 3.66
N ILE A 129 -1.03 8.91 3.08
CA ILE A 129 -1.36 8.19 1.85
C ILE A 129 -1.90 9.18 0.83
N THR A 130 -1.90 8.80 -0.43
CA THR A 130 -2.49 9.59 -1.52
C THR A 130 -3.76 8.94 -2.03
N CYS A 131 -4.70 9.79 -2.49
CA CYS A 131 -5.89 9.39 -3.22
C CYS A 131 -6.06 10.33 -4.42
N HIS A 132 -6.24 9.77 -5.61
CA HIS A 132 -6.51 10.55 -6.80
C HIS A 132 -8.01 10.54 -7.08
N ILE A 133 -8.60 11.72 -7.29
CA ILE A 133 -10.01 11.85 -7.64
C ILE A 133 -10.08 12.46 -9.04
N ILE A 134 -10.76 11.78 -9.93
CA ILE A 134 -11.03 12.21 -11.29
C ILE A 134 -12.52 12.48 -11.39
N ASN A 135 -12.90 13.71 -11.70
CA ASN A 135 -14.27 14.07 -12.01
C ASN A 135 -14.48 13.95 -13.52
N ASP A 136 -14.92 12.79 -13.96
CA ASP A 136 -15.28 12.50 -15.36
C ASP A 136 -16.77 12.84 -15.65
N GLY A 137 -17.44 13.48 -14.70
CA GLY A 137 -18.79 14.02 -14.87
C GLY A 137 -18.79 15.41 -15.49
N ASP A 138 -19.98 15.87 -15.83
CA ASP A 138 -20.20 17.19 -16.48
C ASP A 138 -20.48 18.32 -15.44
N GLN A 139 -20.45 18.02 -14.15
CA GLN A 139 -20.77 18.95 -13.08
C GLN A 139 -19.62 19.05 -12.05
N ILE A 140 -19.59 20.18 -11.36
CA ILE A 140 -18.65 20.39 -10.26
C ILE A 140 -19.03 19.49 -9.07
N ILE A 141 -18.06 18.81 -8.48
CA ILE A 141 -18.21 18.10 -7.21
C ILE A 141 -17.57 18.86 -6.07
N THR A 142 -18.16 18.77 -4.88
CA THR A 142 -17.64 19.37 -3.65
C THR A 142 -17.09 18.27 -2.75
N LEU A 143 -15.86 18.40 -2.31
CA LEU A 143 -15.29 17.51 -1.30
C LEU A 143 -15.79 17.90 0.08
N VAL A 144 -16.28 16.92 0.83
CA VAL A 144 -16.79 17.09 2.20
C VAL A 144 -15.99 16.21 3.15
N ALA A 145 -15.65 16.76 4.31
CA ALA A 145 -14.96 16.02 5.35
C ALA A 145 -15.85 14.94 5.97
N GLY A 146 -15.36 13.72 6.07
CA GLY A 146 -15.97 12.67 6.87
C GLY A 146 -15.68 12.84 8.37
N SER A 147 -16.25 11.99 9.20
CA SER A 147 -16.02 12.04 10.65
C SER A 147 -14.54 11.82 10.98
N GLY A 148 -13.95 12.73 11.76
CA GLY A 148 -12.53 12.70 12.12
C GLY A 148 -11.57 13.12 11.01
N THR A 149 -12.07 13.51 9.82
CA THR A 149 -11.25 14.12 8.77
C THR A 149 -11.43 15.65 8.80
N THR A 150 -10.38 16.37 8.37
CA THR A 150 -10.39 17.82 8.21
C THR A 150 -9.82 18.16 6.84
N LEU A 151 -10.51 18.97 6.04
CA LEU A 151 -9.98 19.51 4.79
C LEU A 151 -9.16 20.74 5.12
N ALA A 152 -7.88 20.75 4.76
CA ALA A 152 -6.95 21.84 5.11
C ALA A 152 -7.16 23.10 4.25
N ASP A 153 -7.64 22.90 3.03
CA ASP A 153 -7.75 23.97 2.04
C ASP A 153 -9.19 24.47 1.88
N ALA A 154 -9.35 25.77 1.70
CA ALA A 154 -10.61 26.37 1.29
C ALA A 154 -10.76 26.21 -0.24
N GLY A 155 -11.93 25.78 -0.70
CA GLY A 155 -12.17 25.57 -2.13
C GLY A 155 -12.09 24.08 -2.54
N ASN A 156 -12.72 23.26 -1.76
CA ASN A 156 -12.75 21.79 -1.93
C ASN A 156 -13.66 21.37 -3.09
N THR A 157 -13.48 21.94 -4.28
CA THR A 157 -14.27 21.58 -5.46
C THR A 157 -13.37 21.06 -6.56
N ILE A 158 -13.88 20.12 -7.33
CA ILE A 158 -13.24 19.59 -8.53
C ILE A 158 -14.19 19.88 -9.70
N ALA A 159 -13.73 20.68 -10.66
CA ALA A 159 -14.53 21.03 -11.82
C ALA A 159 -14.79 19.80 -12.71
N ALA A 160 -15.76 19.94 -13.61
CA ALA A 160 -16.06 18.91 -14.60
C ALA A 160 -14.84 18.59 -15.46
N ASN A 161 -14.57 17.32 -15.70
CA ASN A 161 -13.43 16.81 -16.48
C ASN A 161 -12.05 17.19 -15.89
N GLU A 162 -11.99 17.46 -14.58
CA GLU A 162 -10.73 17.72 -13.87
C GLU A 162 -10.42 16.65 -12.83
N SER A 163 -9.23 16.71 -12.31
CA SER A 163 -8.78 15.77 -11.27
C SER A 163 -7.98 16.49 -10.19
N THR A 164 -7.94 15.90 -9.01
CA THR A 164 -7.08 16.34 -7.92
C THR A 164 -6.41 15.16 -7.25
N THR A 165 -5.26 15.40 -6.65
CA THR A 165 -4.61 14.45 -5.75
C THR A 165 -4.79 14.92 -4.32
N LEU A 166 -5.33 14.06 -3.48
CA LEU A 166 -5.44 14.28 -2.06
C LEU A 166 -4.29 13.62 -1.32
N LEU A 167 -3.66 14.33 -0.40
CA LEU A 167 -2.75 13.79 0.60
C LEU A 167 -3.49 13.67 1.92
N LEU A 168 -3.64 12.46 2.42
CA LEU A 168 -4.33 12.17 3.68
C LEU A 168 -3.29 11.87 4.75
N ARG A 169 -2.98 12.84 5.59
CA ARG A 169 -1.99 12.72 6.67
C ARG A 169 -2.68 12.38 8.00
N ARG A 170 -2.17 11.37 8.68
CA ARG A 170 -2.60 11.08 10.04
C ARG A 170 -1.98 12.04 11.04
N ASP A 171 -2.81 12.74 11.79
CA ASP A 171 -2.37 13.70 12.82
C ASP A 171 -2.33 13.07 14.22
N SER A 172 -3.37 12.30 14.56
CA SER A 172 -3.45 11.58 15.83
C SER A 172 -4.45 10.41 15.71
N GLY A 173 -4.52 9.57 16.67
CA GLY A 173 -5.39 8.40 16.83
C GLY A 173 -6.46 8.16 15.76
N SER A 174 -7.47 8.99 15.70
CA SER A 174 -8.58 8.93 14.75
C SER A 174 -8.75 10.21 13.93
N ALA A 175 -7.72 11.07 13.85
CA ALA A 175 -7.76 12.31 13.09
C ALA A 175 -6.86 12.25 11.84
N ILE A 176 -7.41 12.67 10.71
CA ILE A 176 -6.72 12.78 9.42
C ILE A 176 -6.96 14.18 8.85
N THR A 177 -5.87 14.85 8.46
CA THR A 177 -5.96 16.07 7.66
C THR A 177 -5.75 15.75 6.18
N VAL A 178 -6.61 16.30 5.35
CA VAL A 178 -6.63 16.11 3.90
C VAL A 178 -6.19 17.41 3.23
N TYR A 179 -5.17 17.32 2.40
CA TYR A 179 -4.64 18.43 1.59
C TYR A 179 -4.92 18.14 0.12
N SER A 180 -5.36 19.14 -0.62
CA SER A 180 -5.44 19.08 -2.08
C SER A 180 -4.09 19.48 -2.69
N LEU A 181 -3.54 18.63 -3.54
CA LEU A 181 -2.27 18.83 -4.24
C LEU A 181 -2.55 19.13 -5.73
N SER A 182 -3.33 20.16 -6.00
CA SER A 182 -3.67 20.58 -7.38
C SER A 182 -2.68 21.60 -7.93
#